data_ab38f491f09058b12fb252aa3ac8e27d
#
_entry.id   ab38f491f09058b12fb252aa3ac8e27d
#
_cell.length_a   1.000
_cell.length_b   1.000
_cell.length_c   1.000
_cell.angle_alpha   90.00
_cell.angle_beta   90.00
_cell.angle_gamma   90.00
#
_symmetry.space_group_name_H-M   'P 1'
#
loop_
_entity.id
_entity.type
_entity.pdbx_description
1 polymer ?
#
loop_
_entity_poly.entity_id
_entity_poly.type
_entity_poly.pdbx_seq_one_letter_code
_entity_poly.pdbx_strand_id
1 'polypeptide(L)'
;ERQGTLVDGRMLKQHSAELTDRLNELTQEVRQLAGENFNLDSPKQLQTILYDKMALPVLKKTPGGQPSTAEAVLVDLARDYELPQMILTYRSLAKLKSTYADKLPLDIQPATGRIHTSYHQAVAATGRLSSSDPNLQNIPIRNAEGRRIRQAFVAPPGRVILAADYSQIELRIM
;
A
#
# COMPACT_ATOMS: atom_id res chain seq x y z
N GLU A 1 -14.72 -14.38 10.30
CA GLU A 1 -15.14 -14.97 9.03
C GLU A 1 -16.65 -14.93 8.85
N ARG A 2 -17.43 -15.77 9.61
CA ARG A 2 -18.88 -15.90 9.43
C ARG A 2 -19.67 -14.60 9.63
N GLN A 3 -19.32 -13.79 10.62
CA GLN A 3 -19.97 -12.51 10.91
C GLN A 3 -19.60 -11.43 9.89
N GLY A 4 -18.39 -11.43 9.40
CA GLY A 4 -17.85 -10.40 8.53
C GLY A 4 -17.67 -9.04 9.22
N THR A 5 -17.05 -8.10 8.52
CA THR A 5 -16.77 -6.74 8.99
C THR A 5 -17.53 -5.74 8.15
N LEU A 6 -18.20 -4.76 8.78
CA LEU A 6 -18.90 -3.69 8.08
C LEU A 6 -17.88 -2.65 7.59
N VAL A 7 -18.01 -2.28 6.32
CA VAL A 7 -17.12 -1.31 5.68
C VAL A 7 -17.95 -0.26 4.94
N ASP A 8 -17.62 1.01 5.12
CA ASP A 8 -18.21 2.11 4.37
C ASP A 8 -17.60 2.17 2.95
N GLY A 9 -18.25 1.49 2.01
CA GLY A 9 -17.81 1.46 0.61
C GLY A 9 -17.91 2.82 -0.09
N ARG A 10 -18.76 3.76 0.37
CA ARG A 10 -18.83 5.12 -0.20
C ARG A 10 -17.60 5.92 0.19
N MET A 11 -17.21 5.86 1.45
CA MET A 11 -15.99 6.49 1.95
C MET A 11 -14.73 5.99 1.19
N LEU A 12 -14.63 4.68 0.95
CA LEU A 12 -13.52 4.11 0.19
C LEU A 12 -13.51 4.57 -1.27
N LYS A 13 -14.67 4.65 -1.93
CA LYS A 13 -14.76 5.16 -3.31
C LYS A 13 -14.37 6.64 -3.42
N GLN A 14 -14.80 7.47 -2.47
CA GLN A 14 -14.37 8.85 -2.38
C GLN A 14 -12.86 8.95 -2.20
N HIS A 15 -12.31 8.18 -1.26
CA HIS A 15 -10.87 8.14 -1.02
C HIS A 15 -10.09 7.65 -2.25
N SER A 16 -10.62 6.68 -2.99
CA SER A 16 -10.02 6.24 -4.26
C SER A 16 -9.96 7.36 -5.30
N ALA A 17 -11.00 8.19 -5.42
CA ALA A 17 -11.00 9.34 -6.32
C ALA A 17 -9.91 10.36 -5.93
N GLU A 18 -9.85 10.73 -4.65
CA GLU A 18 -8.82 11.64 -4.12
C GLU A 18 -7.39 11.11 -4.34
N LEU A 19 -7.19 9.79 -4.15
CA LEU A 19 -5.89 9.15 -4.46
C LEU A 19 -5.57 9.21 -5.95
N THR A 20 -6.57 9.10 -6.83
CA THR A 20 -6.38 9.24 -8.28
C THR A 20 -5.89 10.64 -8.64
N ASP A 21 -6.50 11.67 -8.09
CA ASP A 21 -6.11 13.07 -8.33
C ASP A 21 -4.67 13.29 -7.85
N ARG A 22 -4.34 12.82 -6.66
CA ARG A 22 -2.98 12.95 -6.12
C ARG A 22 -1.92 12.18 -6.90
N LEU A 23 -2.25 10.99 -7.42
CA LEU A 23 -1.36 10.22 -8.31
C LEU A 23 -1.14 10.93 -9.64
N ASN A 24 -2.17 11.59 -10.20
CA ASN A 24 -2.05 12.38 -11.41
C ASN A 24 -1.14 13.60 -11.20
N GLU A 25 -1.31 14.33 -10.12
CA GLU A 25 -0.43 15.46 -9.74
C GLU A 25 1.02 14.99 -9.62
N LEU A 26 1.29 13.95 -8.80
CA LEU A 26 2.62 13.38 -8.64
C LEU A 26 3.23 12.91 -9.96
N THR A 27 2.43 12.32 -10.84
CA THR A 27 2.89 11.89 -12.16
C THR A 27 3.36 13.08 -13.00
N GLN A 28 2.65 14.20 -12.94
CA GLN A 28 3.05 15.43 -13.65
C GLN A 28 4.33 16.03 -13.06
N GLU A 29 4.40 16.14 -11.72
CA GLU A 29 5.58 16.64 -11.01
C GLU A 29 6.83 15.80 -11.33
N VAL A 30 6.71 14.47 -11.27
CA VAL A 30 7.79 13.52 -11.59
C VAL A 30 8.27 13.68 -13.05
N ARG A 31 7.34 13.81 -14.00
CA ARG A 31 7.66 14.01 -15.42
C ARG A 31 8.32 15.35 -15.68
N GLN A 32 7.90 16.40 -15.00
CA GLN A 32 8.56 17.72 -15.08
C GLN A 32 9.99 17.63 -14.57
N LEU A 33 10.20 17.01 -13.42
CA LEU A 33 11.54 16.86 -12.83
C LEU A 33 12.45 15.98 -13.71
N ALA A 34 11.92 14.92 -14.30
CA ALA A 34 12.64 14.05 -15.24
C ALA A 34 12.86 14.69 -16.62
N GLY A 35 12.09 15.73 -16.97
CA GLY A 35 12.15 16.42 -18.26
C GLY A 35 11.60 15.60 -19.44
N GLU A 36 10.83 14.53 -19.19
CA GLU A 36 10.17 13.73 -20.23
C GLU A 36 9.00 12.90 -19.68
N ASN A 37 8.15 12.45 -20.60
CA ASN A 37 7.03 11.56 -20.29
C ASN A 37 7.51 10.10 -20.25
N PHE A 38 7.18 9.42 -19.16
CA PHE A 38 7.43 7.99 -19.00
C PHE A 38 6.40 7.34 -18.08
N ASN A 39 6.37 6.00 -18.08
CA ASN A 39 5.50 5.23 -17.20
C ASN A 39 6.21 4.90 -15.88
N LEU A 40 5.70 5.45 -14.75
CA LEU A 40 6.24 5.24 -13.41
C LEU A 40 6.11 3.78 -12.93
N ASP A 41 5.18 3.01 -13.51
CA ASP A 41 4.99 1.59 -13.19
C ASP A 41 5.91 0.67 -14.00
N SER A 42 6.69 1.22 -14.96
CA SER A 42 7.63 0.45 -15.76
C SER A 42 9.03 0.46 -15.15
N PRO A 43 9.53 -0.66 -14.57
CA PRO A 43 10.89 -0.73 -14.03
C PRO A 43 11.96 -0.37 -15.05
N LYS A 44 11.75 -0.76 -16.33
CA LYS A 44 12.69 -0.49 -17.42
C LYS A 44 12.80 1.00 -17.72
N GLN A 45 11.67 1.71 -17.80
CA GLN A 45 11.68 3.15 -18.05
C GLN A 45 12.26 3.91 -16.86
N LEU A 46 11.94 3.49 -15.63
CA LEU A 46 12.55 4.05 -14.42
C LEU A 46 14.07 3.86 -14.40
N GLN A 47 14.58 2.72 -14.83
CA GLN A 47 16.04 2.51 -14.96
C GLN A 47 16.66 3.53 -15.89
N THR A 48 16.10 3.70 -17.10
CA THR A 48 16.59 4.69 -18.06
C THR A 48 16.57 6.10 -17.49
N ILE A 49 15.50 6.51 -16.82
CA ILE A 49 15.41 7.84 -16.22
C ILE A 49 16.44 8.02 -15.10
N LEU A 50 16.46 7.11 -14.12
CA LEU A 50 17.29 7.27 -12.92
C LEU A 50 18.78 7.13 -13.21
N TYR A 51 19.16 6.15 -14.03
CA TYR A 51 20.56 5.77 -14.18
C TYR A 51 21.21 6.27 -15.48
N ASP A 52 20.48 6.28 -16.59
CA ASP A 52 21.05 6.71 -17.88
C ASP A 52 20.92 8.23 -18.06
N LYS A 53 19.75 8.81 -17.70
CA LYS A 53 19.49 10.24 -17.91
C LYS A 53 19.94 11.11 -16.73
N MET A 54 19.52 10.77 -15.52
CA MET A 54 19.89 11.54 -14.31
C MET A 54 21.22 11.12 -13.71
N ALA A 55 21.86 10.07 -14.24
CA ALA A 55 23.16 9.56 -13.83
C ALA A 55 23.28 9.29 -12.31
N LEU A 56 22.20 8.80 -11.67
CA LEU A 56 22.24 8.44 -10.26
C LEU A 56 23.17 7.24 -10.03
N PRO A 57 23.79 7.11 -8.84
CA PRO A 57 24.68 6.01 -8.55
C PRO A 57 23.92 4.67 -8.52
N VAL A 58 24.48 3.63 -9.15
CA VAL A 58 23.93 2.27 -9.14
C VAL A 58 24.34 1.58 -7.85
N LEU A 59 23.49 1.64 -6.82
CA LEU A 59 23.75 1.04 -5.51
C LEU A 59 23.62 -0.49 -5.53
N LYS A 60 22.72 -1.03 -6.36
CA LYS A 60 22.46 -2.47 -6.45
C LYS A 60 22.01 -2.85 -7.86
N LYS A 61 22.37 -4.07 -8.29
CA LYS A 61 21.91 -4.67 -9.54
C LYS A 61 20.92 -5.80 -9.29
N THR A 62 20.05 -6.04 -10.25
CA THR A 62 19.17 -7.21 -10.29
C THR A 62 19.98 -8.48 -10.58
N PRO A 63 19.44 -9.70 -10.38
CA PRO A 63 20.11 -10.94 -10.80
C PRO A 63 20.47 -10.98 -12.29
N GLY A 64 19.73 -10.25 -13.13
CA GLY A 64 20.03 -10.08 -14.57
C GLY A 64 21.05 -8.99 -14.88
N GLY A 65 21.76 -8.43 -13.88
CA GLY A 65 22.83 -7.44 -14.07
C GLY A 65 22.35 -5.99 -14.31
N GLN A 66 21.05 -5.73 -14.39
CA GLN A 66 20.51 -4.39 -14.60
C GLN A 66 20.46 -3.59 -13.29
N PRO A 67 20.58 -2.24 -13.34
CA PRO A 67 20.38 -1.40 -12.17
C PRO A 67 19.03 -1.66 -11.50
N SER A 68 19.00 -1.79 -10.18
CA SER A 68 17.76 -2.11 -9.45
C SER A 68 16.95 -0.85 -9.13
N THR A 69 15.65 -0.92 -9.35
CA THR A 69 14.67 0.10 -8.91
C THR A 69 13.79 -0.43 -7.76
N ALA A 70 14.28 -1.43 -7.01
CA ALA A 70 13.58 -1.96 -5.85
C ALA A 70 13.43 -0.91 -4.75
N GLU A 71 12.40 -1.06 -3.91
CA GLU A 71 12.05 -0.10 -2.85
C GLU A 71 13.25 0.25 -1.96
N ALA A 72 14.00 -0.76 -1.49
CA ALA A 72 15.18 -0.52 -0.65
C ALA A 72 16.25 0.36 -1.32
N VAL A 73 16.47 0.19 -2.62
CA VAL A 73 17.43 1.01 -3.38
C VAL A 73 16.92 2.43 -3.53
N LEU A 74 15.61 2.59 -3.82
CA LEU A 74 15.01 3.93 -3.92
C LEU A 74 15.00 4.66 -2.58
N VAL A 75 14.83 3.96 -1.46
CA VAL A 75 14.92 4.54 -0.10
C VAL A 75 16.32 5.09 0.17
N ASP A 76 17.37 4.36 -0.22
CA ASP A 76 18.74 4.86 -0.05
C ASP A 76 19.01 6.07 -0.96
N LEU A 77 18.59 6.02 -2.23
CA LEU A 77 18.73 7.14 -3.17
C LEU A 77 17.90 8.38 -2.75
N ALA A 78 16.76 8.17 -2.12
CA ALA A 78 15.86 9.25 -1.68
C ALA A 78 16.45 10.14 -0.58
N ARG A 79 17.57 9.76 0.03
CA ARG A 79 18.31 10.59 1.00
C ARG A 79 18.96 11.80 0.34
N ASP A 80 19.38 11.65 -0.92
CA ASP A 80 20.16 12.65 -1.63
C ASP A 80 19.46 13.17 -2.89
N TYR A 81 18.41 12.47 -3.38
CA TYR A 81 17.75 12.77 -4.65
C TYR A 81 16.22 12.83 -4.50
N GLU A 82 15.64 13.88 -5.04
CA GLU A 82 14.19 14.15 -4.96
C GLU A 82 13.36 13.15 -5.77
N LEU A 83 13.78 12.82 -7.00
CA LEU A 83 13.00 11.94 -7.88
C LEU A 83 12.75 10.55 -7.28
N PRO A 84 13.72 9.82 -6.68
CA PRO A 84 13.47 8.59 -5.95
C PRO A 84 12.44 8.73 -4.83
N GLN A 85 12.46 9.85 -4.08
CA GLN A 85 11.48 10.14 -3.02
C GLN A 85 10.06 10.24 -3.59
N MET A 86 9.89 10.95 -4.69
CA MET A 86 8.60 11.10 -5.36
C MET A 86 8.08 9.76 -5.92
N ILE A 87 8.96 8.94 -6.49
CA ILE A 87 8.62 7.59 -6.98
C ILE A 87 8.17 6.69 -5.83
N LEU A 88 8.81 6.74 -4.67
CA LEU A 88 8.39 5.99 -3.47
C LEU A 88 7.00 6.42 -3.02
N THR A 89 6.74 7.72 -2.99
CA THR A 89 5.43 8.28 -2.64
C THR A 89 4.36 7.79 -3.63
N TYR A 90 4.63 7.89 -4.93
CA TYR A 90 3.74 7.40 -5.98
C TYR A 90 3.42 5.91 -5.78
N ARG A 91 4.44 5.05 -5.63
CA ARG A 91 4.25 3.60 -5.43
C ARG A 91 3.43 3.27 -4.19
N SER A 92 3.67 4.00 -3.09
CA SER A 92 2.93 3.82 -1.85
C SER A 92 1.44 4.14 -2.05
N LEU A 93 1.10 5.27 -2.68
CA LEU A 93 -0.27 5.67 -2.95
C LEU A 93 -0.96 4.76 -3.97
N ALA A 94 -0.26 4.38 -5.04
CA ALA A 94 -0.78 3.47 -6.06
C ALA A 94 -1.11 2.09 -5.49
N LYS A 95 -0.23 1.54 -4.65
CA LYS A 95 -0.46 0.27 -3.94
C LYS A 95 -1.65 0.37 -3.00
N LEU A 96 -1.76 1.46 -2.24
CA LEU A 96 -2.84 1.67 -1.29
C LEU A 96 -4.19 1.80 -2.00
N LYS A 97 -4.22 2.53 -3.11
CA LYS A 97 -5.41 2.66 -3.96
C LYS A 97 -5.83 1.30 -4.52
N SER A 98 -4.95 0.62 -5.24
CA SER A 98 -5.28 -0.64 -5.92
C SER A 98 -5.60 -1.79 -4.97
N THR A 99 -4.89 -1.89 -3.84
CA THR A 99 -5.03 -3.01 -2.91
C THR A 99 -6.23 -2.85 -1.97
N TYR A 100 -6.58 -1.61 -1.60
CA TYR A 100 -7.60 -1.37 -0.59
C TYR A 100 -8.74 -0.48 -1.07
N ALA A 101 -8.46 0.75 -1.53
CA ALA A 101 -9.52 1.70 -1.84
C ALA A 101 -10.42 1.23 -2.99
N ASP A 102 -9.86 0.62 -4.03
CA ASP A 102 -10.58 0.09 -5.16
C ASP A 102 -11.14 -1.31 -4.89
N LYS A 103 -10.37 -2.17 -4.22
CA LYS A 103 -10.70 -3.59 -4.08
C LYS A 103 -11.72 -3.85 -2.96
N LEU A 104 -11.54 -3.28 -1.77
CA LEU A 104 -12.41 -3.57 -0.63
C LEU A 104 -13.91 -3.32 -0.89
N PRO A 105 -14.32 -2.25 -1.63
CA PRO A 105 -15.72 -2.08 -1.99
C PRO A 105 -16.31 -3.20 -2.85
N LEU A 106 -15.47 -3.88 -3.65
CA LEU A 106 -15.86 -5.01 -4.49
C LEU A 106 -15.98 -6.32 -3.70
N ASP A 107 -15.26 -6.42 -2.57
CA ASP A 107 -15.30 -7.58 -1.68
C ASP A 107 -16.49 -7.55 -0.71
N ILE A 108 -17.31 -6.49 -0.72
CA ILE A 108 -18.53 -6.41 0.09
C ILE A 108 -19.57 -7.39 -0.48
N GLN A 109 -19.92 -8.40 0.30
CA GLN A 109 -20.92 -9.39 -0.08
C GLN A 109 -22.32 -8.78 -0.11
N PRO A 110 -23.07 -8.83 -1.24
CA PRO A 110 -24.39 -8.21 -1.36
C PRO A 110 -25.39 -8.73 -0.33
N ALA A 111 -25.33 -10.01 0.01
CA ALA A 111 -26.26 -10.65 0.96
C ALA A 111 -26.09 -10.18 2.40
N THR A 112 -24.88 -9.79 2.82
CA THR A 112 -24.58 -9.40 4.20
C THR A 112 -24.24 -7.93 4.37
N GLY A 113 -23.87 -7.24 3.29
CA GLY A 113 -23.32 -5.88 3.30
C GLY A 113 -21.94 -5.80 3.98
N ARG A 114 -21.23 -6.93 4.11
CA ARG A 114 -19.98 -7.05 4.86
C ARG A 114 -18.88 -7.71 4.06
N ILE A 115 -17.66 -7.49 4.48
CA ILE A 115 -16.48 -8.21 3.99
C ILE A 115 -16.24 -9.42 4.88
N HIS A 116 -16.01 -10.57 4.27
CA HIS A 116 -15.76 -11.83 4.94
C HIS A 116 -14.36 -12.34 4.51
N THR A 117 -13.35 -12.05 5.34
CA THR A 117 -11.99 -12.57 5.13
C THR A 117 -11.88 -14.02 5.62
N SER A 118 -10.92 -14.75 5.10
CA SER A 118 -10.53 -16.08 5.61
C SER A 118 -9.28 -15.98 6.46
N TYR A 119 -9.24 -16.66 7.60
CA TYR A 119 -8.08 -16.73 8.50
C TYR A 119 -7.39 -18.10 8.44
N HIS A 120 -6.07 -18.09 8.42
CA HIS A 120 -5.24 -19.31 8.34
C HIS A 120 -4.31 -19.39 9.53
N GLN A 121 -4.38 -20.49 10.30
CA GLN A 121 -3.60 -20.70 11.52
C GLN A 121 -2.21 -21.31 11.28
N ALA A 122 -2.04 -22.11 10.23
CA ALA A 122 -0.87 -22.95 10.01
C ALA A 122 -0.04 -22.54 8.77
N VAL A 123 -0.14 -21.29 8.32
CA VAL A 123 0.55 -20.81 7.11
C VAL A 123 1.83 -20.04 7.46
N ALA A 124 1.79 -19.18 8.48
CA ALA A 124 2.95 -18.40 8.87
C ALA A 124 3.90 -19.26 9.73
N ALA A 125 5.18 -19.34 9.35
CA ALA A 125 6.21 -20.07 10.10
C ALA A 125 6.40 -19.56 11.53
N THR A 126 5.98 -18.31 11.81
CA THR A 126 6.02 -17.68 13.13
C THR A 126 4.85 -18.08 14.05
N GLY A 127 3.91 -18.91 13.59
CA GLY A 127 2.69 -19.25 14.33
C GLY A 127 1.63 -18.13 14.37
N ARG A 128 1.86 -17.00 13.68
CA ARG A 128 0.87 -15.92 13.56
C ARG A 128 -0.27 -16.33 12.61
N LEU A 129 -1.47 -15.77 12.83
CA LEU A 129 -2.55 -15.85 11.86
C LEU A 129 -2.18 -15.09 10.59
N SER A 130 -2.63 -15.59 9.45
CA SER A 130 -2.67 -14.83 8.20
C SER A 130 -4.12 -14.70 7.73
N SER A 131 -4.41 -13.68 6.92
CA SER A 131 -5.73 -13.49 6.32
C SER A 131 -5.63 -13.35 4.81
N SER A 132 -6.66 -13.88 4.11
CA SER A 132 -6.80 -13.76 2.66
C SER A 132 -8.25 -13.50 2.27
N ASP A 133 -8.43 -13.01 1.07
CA ASP A 133 -9.71 -12.81 0.39
C ASP A 133 -10.75 -11.95 1.15
N PRO A 134 -10.40 -10.70 1.51
CA PRO A 134 -9.15 -9.97 1.33
C PRO A 134 -8.18 -10.12 2.51
N ASN A 135 -6.88 -9.79 2.29
CA ASN A 135 -5.93 -9.68 3.39
C ASN A 135 -6.15 -8.38 4.16
N LEU A 136 -6.70 -8.45 5.37
CA LEU A 136 -6.98 -7.32 6.24
C LEU A 136 -5.86 -7.00 7.25
N GLN A 137 -4.85 -7.87 7.39
CA GLN A 137 -3.76 -7.69 8.35
C GLN A 137 -2.69 -6.70 7.88
N ASN A 138 -2.61 -6.44 6.57
CA ASN A 138 -1.58 -5.59 5.97
C ASN A 138 -2.06 -4.16 5.69
N ILE A 139 -3.20 -3.73 6.22
CA ILE A 139 -3.70 -2.36 6.06
C ILE A 139 -2.73 -1.41 6.78
N PRO A 140 -2.12 -0.43 6.08
CA PRO A 140 -1.16 0.47 6.67
C PRO A 140 -1.75 1.29 7.83
N ILE A 141 -0.94 1.57 8.86
CA ILE A 141 -1.33 2.38 10.01
C ILE A 141 -0.43 3.61 10.18
N ARG A 142 0.79 3.57 9.65
CA ARG A 142 1.80 4.60 9.91
C ARG A 142 1.55 5.90 9.16
N ASN A 143 1.04 5.84 7.93
CA ASN A 143 0.74 7.02 7.12
C ASN A 143 -0.74 7.46 7.25
N ALA A 144 -1.01 8.72 6.92
CA ALA A 144 -2.35 9.31 6.99
C ALA A 144 -3.35 8.58 6.08
N GLU A 145 -2.94 8.24 4.87
CA GLU A 145 -3.80 7.59 3.88
C GLU A 145 -4.19 6.16 4.30
N GLY A 146 -3.26 5.40 4.88
CA GLY A 146 -3.58 4.08 5.45
C GLY A 146 -4.54 4.18 6.64
N ARG A 147 -4.40 5.21 7.49
CA ARG A 147 -5.37 5.46 8.57
C ARG A 147 -6.75 5.77 8.04
N ARG A 148 -6.89 6.47 6.90
CA ARG A 148 -8.18 6.72 6.25
C ARG A 148 -8.84 5.44 5.76
N ILE A 149 -8.08 4.50 5.20
CA ILE A 149 -8.61 3.15 4.87
C ILE A 149 -9.18 2.48 6.12
N ARG A 150 -8.50 2.56 7.25
CA ARG A 150 -8.97 1.96 8.51
C ARG A 150 -10.24 2.61 9.05
N GLN A 151 -10.43 3.91 8.84
CA GLN A 151 -11.64 4.64 9.23
C GLN A 151 -12.90 4.15 8.49
N ALA A 152 -12.75 3.52 7.31
CA ALA A 152 -13.86 2.92 6.60
C ALA A 152 -14.40 1.64 7.26
N PHE A 153 -13.66 1.04 8.19
CA PHE A 153 -14.17 -0.08 9.00
C PHE A 153 -14.99 0.46 10.15
N VAL A 154 -16.29 0.23 10.11
CA VAL A 154 -17.25 0.86 11.02
C VAL A 154 -18.04 -0.16 11.82
N ALA A 155 -18.52 0.25 12.99
CA ALA A 155 -19.47 -0.55 13.77
C ALA A 155 -20.90 -0.31 13.26
N PRO A 156 -21.81 -1.31 13.33
CA PRO A 156 -23.24 -1.11 13.11
C PRO A 156 -23.82 -0.10 14.12
N PRO A 157 -24.98 0.53 13.82
CA PRO A 157 -25.65 1.41 14.76
C PRO A 157 -25.85 0.76 16.14
N GLY A 158 -25.57 1.52 17.20
CA GLY A 158 -25.68 1.04 18.59
C GLY A 158 -24.56 0.10 19.04
N ARG A 159 -23.51 -0.09 18.24
CA ARG A 159 -22.35 -0.90 18.58
C ARG A 159 -21.05 -0.09 18.44
N VAL A 160 -19.97 -0.62 19.02
CA VAL A 160 -18.62 -0.04 18.94
C VAL A 160 -17.62 -1.12 18.49
N ILE A 161 -16.52 -0.69 17.87
CA ILE A 161 -15.37 -1.56 17.66
C ILE A 161 -14.54 -1.55 18.93
N LEU A 162 -14.36 -2.73 19.54
CA LEU A 162 -13.44 -2.92 20.65
C LEU A 162 -12.15 -3.53 20.10
N ALA A 163 -11.02 -2.87 20.34
CA ALA A 163 -9.69 -3.40 20.04
C ALA A 163 -8.93 -3.63 21.36
N ALA A 164 -8.42 -4.84 21.55
CA ALA A 164 -7.58 -5.20 22.68
C ALA A 164 -6.32 -5.88 22.15
N ASP A 165 -5.15 -5.43 22.60
CA ASP A 165 -3.86 -5.97 22.21
C ASP A 165 -2.97 -6.16 23.44
N TYR A 166 -2.26 -7.29 23.48
CA TYR A 166 -1.30 -7.56 24.55
C TYR A 166 0.00 -6.82 24.26
N SER A 167 0.38 -5.92 25.16
CA SER A 167 1.67 -5.23 25.04
C SER A 167 2.83 -6.20 25.20
N GLN A 168 3.67 -6.28 24.17
CA GLN A 168 4.94 -7.04 24.15
C GLN A 168 4.76 -8.52 24.55
N ILE A 169 3.72 -9.17 24.04
CA ILE A 169 3.41 -10.55 24.42
C ILE A 169 4.56 -11.51 24.11
N GLU A 170 5.27 -11.32 23.01
CA GLU A 170 6.41 -12.14 22.63
C GLU A 170 7.54 -12.11 23.67
N LEU A 171 7.82 -10.93 24.25
CA LEU A 171 8.82 -10.80 25.33
C LEU A 171 8.38 -11.40 26.66
N ARG A 172 7.07 -11.59 26.84
CA ARG A 172 6.51 -12.19 28.06
C ARG A 172 6.50 -13.73 28.03
N ILE A 173 6.52 -14.28 26.82
CA ILE A 173 6.52 -15.73 26.59
C ILE A 173 7.95 -16.29 26.55
N MET A 174 8.94 -15.47 26.16
CA MET A 174 10.37 -15.83 26.18
C MET A 174 10.89 -15.86 27.62
#